data_721396389d6c59ed36bb9e6ec23400dd
#
_entry.id   721396389d6c59ed36bb9e6ec23400dd
#
_cell.length_a   1.000
_cell.length_b   1.000
_cell.length_c   1.000
_cell.angle_alpha   90.00
_cell.angle_beta   90.00
_cell.angle_gamma   90.00
#
_symmetry.space_group_name_H-M   'P 1'
#
loop_
_entity.id
_entity.type
_entity.pdbx_description
1 polymer ?
#
loop_
_entity_poly.entity_id
_entity_poly.type
_entity_poly.pdbx_seq_one_letter_code
_entity_poly.pdbx_strand_id
1 'polypeptide(L)'
;MSWYSGVLDFILERTNSAVLGLVSFTEAIIQPLPPDLVYLPMLYDAMDNKPLVLWYFLVVTLTSVAGSYVGYLIGQRWGRQLLDKFAKQKHVDKLEALTIKYGTAGIFIAAFSPIPYKVFGWVAGMGEMDKRAFLIAGLFGRGLRFGLEALLIGIYGKTALDKINTFLDNEILIAVVMIVTIAIVYFAWQWWSNLGKEKQVISD
;
A
#
# COMPACT_ATOMS: atom_id res chain seq x y z
N MET A 1 12.17 1.06 30.27
CA MET A 1 11.52 1.88 29.23
C MET A 1 12.18 1.50 27.91
N SER A 2 11.43 0.92 26.99
CA SER A 2 12.03 0.51 25.72
C SER A 2 12.20 1.73 24.81
N TRP A 3 13.19 1.72 23.93
CA TRP A 3 13.49 2.82 23.00
C TRP A 3 12.29 3.15 22.11
N TYR A 4 11.41 2.19 21.81
CA TYR A 4 10.22 2.39 20.98
C TYR A 4 9.09 3.14 21.70
N SER A 5 9.00 3.12 23.06
CA SER A 5 7.96 3.88 23.76
C SER A 5 8.11 5.39 23.50
N GLY A 6 9.33 5.92 23.54
CA GLY A 6 9.56 7.33 23.24
C GLY A 6 9.22 7.73 21.81
N VAL A 7 9.45 6.83 20.84
CA VAL A 7 9.06 7.07 19.44
C VAL A 7 7.54 7.02 19.26
N LEU A 8 6.87 6.06 19.91
CA LEU A 8 5.41 5.96 19.93
C LEU A 8 4.77 7.20 20.53
N ASP A 9 5.22 7.62 21.71
CA ASP A 9 4.71 8.81 22.39
C ASP A 9 4.90 10.06 21.53
N PHE A 10 6.08 10.23 20.90
CA PHE A 10 6.35 11.34 19.97
C PHE A 10 5.41 11.35 18.76
N ILE A 11 5.09 10.17 18.19
CA ILE A 11 4.14 10.05 17.07
C ILE A 11 2.73 10.37 17.56
N LEU A 12 2.28 9.75 18.66
CA LEU A 12 0.91 9.89 19.17
C LEU A 12 0.58 11.31 19.63
N GLU A 13 1.53 12.01 20.25
CA GLU A 13 1.34 13.42 20.65
C GLU A 13 1.08 14.36 19.47
N ARG A 14 1.57 14.02 18.26
CA ARG A 14 1.47 14.86 17.07
C ARG A 14 0.48 14.36 16.02
N THR A 15 -0.06 13.16 16.21
CA THR A 15 -0.99 12.55 15.24
C THR A 15 -2.42 12.60 15.75
N ASN A 16 -3.31 12.92 14.82
CA ASN A 16 -4.75 12.86 15.00
C ASN A 16 -5.37 12.34 13.69
N SER A 17 -6.69 12.17 13.68
CA SER A 17 -7.42 11.69 12.50
C SER A 17 -7.19 12.53 11.25
N ALA A 18 -6.93 13.84 11.40
CA ALA A 18 -6.66 14.73 10.27
C ALA A 18 -5.27 14.47 9.66
N VAL A 19 -4.26 14.26 10.52
CA VAL A 19 -2.90 13.89 10.07
C VAL A 19 -2.90 12.52 9.40
N LEU A 20 -3.58 11.53 9.99
CA LEU A 20 -3.77 10.20 9.39
C LEU A 20 -4.41 10.31 8.01
N GLY A 21 -5.49 11.07 7.91
CA GLY A 21 -6.20 11.29 6.64
C GLY A 21 -5.33 11.99 5.60
N LEU A 22 -4.59 13.02 6.00
CA LEU A 22 -3.70 13.77 5.10
C LEU A 22 -2.55 12.89 4.58
N VAL A 23 -1.90 12.13 5.45
CA VAL A 23 -0.81 11.22 5.07
C VAL A 23 -1.34 10.15 4.12
N SER A 24 -2.47 9.52 4.43
CA SER A 24 -3.10 8.50 3.60
C SER A 24 -3.54 9.04 2.24
N PHE A 25 -4.10 10.26 2.20
CA PHE A 25 -4.52 10.93 0.97
C PHE A 25 -3.31 11.26 0.09
N THR A 26 -2.27 11.88 0.64
CA THR A 26 -1.09 12.31 -0.13
C THR A 26 -0.22 11.12 -0.56
N GLU A 27 -0.14 10.06 0.25
CA GLU A 27 0.54 8.81 -0.14
C GLU A 27 -0.09 8.22 -1.39
N ALA A 28 -1.41 8.15 -1.44
CA ALA A 28 -2.13 7.59 -2.57
C ALA A 28 -1.97 8.41 -3.86
N ILE A 29 -1.53 9.67 -3.78
CA ILE A 29 -1.25 10.52 -4.95
C ILE A 29 0.21 10.38 -5.41
N ILE A 30 1.18 10.67 -4.52
CA ILE A 30 2.59 10.81 -4.91
C ILE A 30 3.59 10.49 -3.79
N GLN A 31 3.24 10.69 -2.51
CA GLN A 31 4.16 10.61 -1.39
C GLN A 31 4.64 9.17 -1.15
N PRO A 32 5.92 8.92 -0.81
CA PRO A 32 6.45 7.59 -0.55
C PRO A 32 6.22 7.10 0.90
N LEU A 33 5.77 7.96 1.81
CA LEU A 33 5.62 7.62 3.23
C LEU A 33 4.33 6.80 3.43
N PRO A 34 4.43 5.53 3.88
CA PRO A 34 3.24 4.69 4.08
C PRO A 34 2.41 5.21 5.26
N PRO A 35 1.07 5.26 5.13
CA PRO A 35 0.18 5.68 6.21
C PRO A 35 0.24 4.74 7.42
N ASP A 36 0.71 3.51 7.24
CA ASP A 36 0.89 2.51 8.29
C ASP A 36 1.76 3.02 9.45
N LEU A 37 2.75 3.90 9.17
CA LEU A 37 3.60 4.51 10.20
C LEU A 37 2.82 5.37 11.20
N VAL A 38 1.68 5.92 10.78
CA VAL A 38 0.77 6.70 11.63
C VAL A 38 -0.40 5.82 12.09
N TYR A 39 -0.93 5.00 11.19
CA TYR A 39 -2.12 4.20 11.44
C TYR A 39 -1.92 3.11 12.51
N LEU A 40 -0.84 2.33 12.41
CA LEU A 40 -0.60 1.23 13.36
C LEU A 40 -0.39 1.70 14.81
N PRO A 41 0.41 2.76 15.11
CA PRO A 41 0.48 3.32 16.46
C PRO A 41 -0.87 3.81 16.98
N MET A 42 -1.66 4.51 16.14
CA MET A 42 -3.00 5.00 16.52
C MET A 42 -3.98 3.85 16.78
N LEU A 43 -3.93 2.78 15.99
CA LEU A 43 -4.73 1.57 16.25
C LEU A 43 -4.35 0.92 17.56
N TYR A 44 -3.06 0.83 17.85
CA TYR A 44 -2.56 0.22 19.08
C TYR A 44 -3.03 1.00 20.31
N ASP A 45 -2.94 2.31 20.29
CA ASP A 45 -3.43 3.18 21.37
C ASP A 45 -4.95 3.07 21.55
N ALA A 46 -5.67 2.92 20.44
CA ALA A 46 -7.14 2.85 20.42
C ALA A 46 -7.72 1.44 20.58
N MET A 47 -6.92 0.38 20.73
CA MET A 47 -7.39 -1.01 20.60
C MET A 47 -8.49 -1.42 21.59
N ASP A 48 -8.54 -0.81 22.76
CA ASP A 48 -9.58 -1.02 23.76
C ASP A 48 -10.87 -0.18 23.46
N ASN A 49 -10.82 0.73 22.46
CA ASN A 49 -11.91 1.60 22.02
C ASN A 49 -12.36 1.26 20.59
N LYS A 50 -13.22 0.25 20.45
CA LYS A 50 -13.69 -0.23 19.14
C LYS A 50 -14.28 0.84 18.23
N PRO A 51 -15.11 1.81 18.71
CA PRO A 51 -15.59 2.92 17.89
C PRO A 51 -14.45 3.77 17.31
N LEU A 52 -13.38 4.00 18.07
CA LEU A 52 -12.24 4.79 17.63
C LEU A 52 -11.39 4.03 16.59
N VAL A 53 -11.20 2.72 16.78
CA VAL A 53 -10.55 1.83 15.78
C VAL A 53 -11.33 1.86 14.47
N LEU A 54 -12.67 1.74 14.52
CA LEU A 54 -13.52 1.83 13.34
C LEU A 54 -13.41 3.20 12.66
N TRP A 55 -13.36 4.28 13.45
CA TRP A 55 -13.17 5.63 12.93
C TRP A 55 -11.85 5.78 12.17
N TYR A 56 -10.73 5.33 12.75
CA TYR A 56 -9.41 5.39 12.10
C TYR A 56 -9.37 4.54 10.82
N PHE A 57 -9.97 3.36 10.85
CA PHE A 57 -10.14 2.53 9.67
C PHE A 57 -10.91 3.23 8.54
N LEU A 58 -12.01 3.90 8.86
CA LEU A 58 -12.79 4.65 7.88
C LEU A 58 -11.99 5.84 7.32
N VAL A 59 -11.33 6.59 8.19
CA VAL A 59 -10.50 7.75 7.78
C VAL A 59 -9.40 7.30 6.83
N VAL A 60 -8.57 6.34 7.21
CA VAL A 60 -7.44 5.91 6.37
C VAL A 60 -7.90 5.32 5.05
N THR A 61 -8.97 4.54 5.04
CA THR A 61 -9.51 3.91 3.83
C THR A 61 -10.09 4.94 2.88
N LEU A 62 -10.99 5.80 3.37
CA LEU A 62 -11.68 6.76 2.52
C LEU A 62 -10.74 7.83 1.96
N THR A 63 -9.80 8.31 2.78
CA THR A 63 -8.82 9.30 2.32
C THR A 63 -7.81 8.69 1.34
N SER A 64 -7.41 7.41 1.52
CA SER A 64 -6.59 6.69 0.55
C SER A 64 -7.28 6.54 -0.80
N VAL A 65 -8.57 6.17 -0.80
CA VAL A 65 -9.37 6.04 -2.03
C VAL A 65 -9.57 7.41 -2.69
N ALA A 66 -9.85 8.45 -1.92
CA ALA A 66 -9.97 9.81 -2.44
C ALA A 66 -8.66 10.31 -3.08
N GLY A 67 -7.51 10.06 -2.41
CA GLY A 67 -6.20 10.38 -2.97
C GLY A 67 -5.89 9.59 -4.25
N SER A 68 -6.21 8.30 -4.27
CA SER A 68 -6.02 7.48 -5.48
C SER A 68 -6.88 7.95 -6.65
N TYR A 69 -8.08 8.48 -6.39
CA TYR A 69 -8.91 9.08 -7.41
C TYR A 69 -8.29 10.37 -7.99
N VAL A 70 -7.67 11.20 -7.14
CA VAL A 70 -6.86 12.34 -7.62
C VAL A 70 -5.70 11.84 -8.49
N GLY A 71 -5.00 10.78 -8.06
CA GLY A 71 -3.97 10.12 -8.86
C GLY A 71 -4.50 9.63 -10.22
N TYR A 72 -5.69 9.02 -10.25
CA TYR A 72 -6.38 8.62 -11.47
C TYR A 72 -6.63 9.82 -12.41
N LEU A 73 -7.14 10.95 -11.89
CA LEU A 73 -7.40 12.16 -12.68
C LEU A 73 -6.10 12.76 -13.23
N ILE A 74 -5.02 12.74 -12.44
CA ILE A 74 -3.69 13.14 -12.88
C ILE A 74 -3.22 12.22 -14.01
N GLY A 75 -3.36 10.91 -13.86
CA GLY A 75 -3.06 9.92 -14.89
C GLY A 75 -3.85 10.16 -16.19
N GLN A 76 -5.14 10.41 -16.07
CA GLN A 76 -6.01 10.69 -17.22
C GLN A 76 -5.58 11.95 -17.99
N ARG A 77 -5.12 12.99 -17.29
CA ARG A 77 -4.80 14.29 -17.93
C ARG A 77 -3.34 14.39 -18.37
N TRP A 78 -2.42 13.86 -17.58
CA TRP A 78 -0.98 14.03 -17.78
C TRP A 78 -0.18 12.72 -17.75
N GLY A 79 -0.86 11.57 -17.69
CA GLY A 79 -0.24 10.29 -17.43
C GLY A 79 0.91 9.95 -18.36
N ARG A 80 0.77 10.13 -19.67
CA ARG A 80 1.86 9.89 -20.64
C ARG A 80 3.05 10.80 -20.38
N GLN A 81 2.83 12.10 -20.19
CA GLN A 81 3.91 13.08 -19.93
C GLN A 81 4.67 12.81 -18.64
N LEU A 82 3.96 12.34 -17.59
CA LEU A 82 4.56 11.97 -16.31
C LEU A 82 5.35 10.67 -16.43
N LEU A 83 4.81 9.68 -17.11
CA LEU A 83 5.47 8.40 -17.29
C LEU A 83 6.71 8.52 -18.16
N ASP A 84 6.66 9.27 -19.26
CA ASP A 84 7.80 9.56 -20.14
C ASP A 84 8.94 10.27 -19.39
N LYS A 85 8.59 11.10 -18.40
CA LYS A 85 9.56 11.87 -17.61
C LYS A 85 10.15 11.06 -16.43
N PHE A 86 9.36 10.19 -15.79
CA PHE A 86 9.72 9.54 -14.53
C PHE A 86 9.87 8.02 -14.60
N ALA A 87 9.39 7.37 -15.66
CA ALA A 87 9.46 5.92 -15.83
C ALA A 87 10.14 5.54 -17.14
N LYS A 88 10.92 4.44 -17.11
CA LYS A 88 11.43 3.86 -18.35
C LYS A 88 10.26 3.24 -19.13
N GLN A 89 10.17 3.52 -20.44
CA GLN A 89 9.10 3.05 -21.34
C GLN A 89 8.74 1.58 -21.15
N LYS A 90 9.75 0.72 -21.02
CA LYS A 90 9.59 -0.71 -20.73
C LYS A 90 8.73 -1.03 -19.50
N HIS A 91 8.75 -0.18 -18.47
CA HIS A 91 7.95 -0.36 -17.27
C HIS A 91 6.51 0.12 -17.47
N VAL A 92 6.33 1.17 -18.26
CA VAL A 92 5.01 1.69 -18.66
C VAL A 92 4.25 0.64 -19.45
N ASP A 93 4.89 0.08 -20.49
CA ASP A 93 4.30 -0.97 -21.34
C ASP A 93 3.87 -2.20 -20.55
N LYS A 94 4.68 -2.58 -19.52
CA LYS A 94 4.31 -3.67 -18.62
C LYS A 94 3.09 -3.36 -17.77
N LEU A 95 3.00 -2.14 -17.22
CA LEU A 95 1.88 -1.73 -16.40
C LEU A 95 0.59 -1.62 -17.23
N GLU A 96 0.67 -1.09 -18.46
CA GLU A 96 -0.44 -1.08 -19.40
C GLU A 96 -0.90 -2.51 -19.71
N ALA A 97 0.03 -3.43 -20.02
CA ALA A 97 -0.29 -4.83 -20.29
C ALA A 97 -0.95 -5.52 -19.10
N LEU A 98 -0.49 -5.24 -17.87
CA LEU A 98 -1.12 -5.77 -16.66
C LEU A 98 -2.52 -5.18 -16.44
N THR A 99 -2.70 -3.88 -16.68
CA THR A 99 -3.99 -3.20 -16.54
C THR A 99 -4.99 -3.74 -17.57
N ILE A 100 -4.57 -3.97 -18.81
CA ILE A 100 -5.40 -4.57 -19.87
C ILE A 100 -5.73 -6.03 -19.52
N LYS A 101 -4.73 -6.82 -19.07
CA LYS A 101 -4.89 -8.25 -18.80
C LYS A 101 -5.76 -8.52 -17.56
N TYR A 102 -5.61 -7.74 -16.51
CA TYR A 102 -6.25 -8.00 -15.21
C TYR A 102 -7.38 -7.01 -14.89
N GLY A 103 -7.47 -5.86 -15.58
CA GLY A 103 -8.55 -4.89 -15.41
C GLY A 103 -8.80 -4.52 -13.97
N THR A 104 -10.06 -4.61 -13.55
CA THR A 104 -10.50 -4.29 -12.17
C THR A 104 -9.84 -5.18 -11.11
N ALA A 105 -9.60 -6.46 -11.45
CA ALA A 105 -8.90 -7.38 -10.54
C ALA A 105 -7.45 -6.94 -10.29
N GLY A 106 -6.77 -6.41 -11.29
CA GLY A 106 -5.42 -5.85 -11.14
C GLY A 106 -5.39 -4.65 -10.18
N ILE A 107 -6.37 -3.77 -10.25
CA ILE A 107 -6.52 -2.63 -9.32
C ILE A 107 -6.77 -3.11 -7.89
N PHE A 108 -7.66 -4.11 -7.71
CA PHE A 108 -7.92 -4.69 -6.38
C PHE A 108 -6.65 -5.30 -5.78
N ILE A 109 -5.93 -6.14 -6.55
CA ILE A 109 -4.68 -6.77 -6.11
C ILE A 109 -3.63 -5.71 -5.76
N ALA A 110 -3.47 -4.67 -6.59
CA ALA A 110 -2.54 -3.58 -6.33
C ALA A 110 -2.92 -2.80 -5.07
N ALA A 111 -4.20 -2.52 -4.85
CA ALA A 111 -4.70 -1.80 -3.69
C ALA A 111 -4.51 -2.59 -2.37
N PHE A 112 -4.60 -3.90 -2.44
CA PHE A 112 -4.38 -4.79 -1.30
C PHE A 112 -2.90 -5.05 -1.02
N SER A 113 -2.08 -5.17 -2.06
CA SER A 113 -0.67 -5.55 -1.95
C SER A 113 0.22 -4.37 -1.50
N PRO A 114 1.45 -4.64 -1.01
CA PRO A 114 2.43 -3.59 -0.69
C PRO A 114 3.04 -2.90 -1.93
N ILE A 115 2.53 -3.18 -3.13
CA ILE A 115 2.95 -2.52 -4.37
C ILE A 115 2.49 -1.06 -4.33
N PRO A 116 3.29 -0.09 -4.85
CA PRO A 116 2.90 1.32 -4.88
C PRO A 116 1.59 1.55 -5.65
N TYR A 117 0.47 1.60 -4.93
CA TYR A 117 -0.88 1.72 -5.47
C TYR A 117 -1.08 2.97 -6.34
N LYS A 118 -0.39 4.07 -6.01
CA LYS A 118 -0.40 5.32 -6.77
C LYS A 118 -0.07 5.14 -8.25
N VAL A 119 0.89 4.25 -8.57
CA VAL A 119 1.28 3.97 -9.96
C VAL A 119 0.12 3.34 -10.72
N PHE A 120 -0.62 2.43 -10.09
CA PHE A 120 -1.81 1.84 -10.69
C PHE A 120 -2.94 2.86 -10.87
N GLY A 121 -3.08 3.83 -9.96
CA GLY A 121 -4.01 4.95 -10.13
C GLY A 121 -3.70 5.77 -11.39
N TRP A 122 -2.42 6.13 -11.58
CA TRP A 122 -2.00 6.87 -12.77
C TRP A 122 -2.19 6.05 -14.06
N VAL A 123 -1.82 4.78 -14.07
CA VAL A 123 -1.97 3.90 -15.25
C VAL A 123 -3.44 3.63 -15.57
N ALA A 124 -4.28 3.40 -14.56
CA ALA A 124 -5.72 3.23 -14.74
C ALA A 124 -6.38 4.49 -15.32
N GLY A 125 -5.94 5.68 -14.86
CA GLY A 125 -6.40 6.96 -15.40
C GLY A 125 -5.95 7.17 -16.85
N MET A 126 -4.70 6.86 -17.17
CA MET A 126 -4.15 6.94 -18.51
C MET A 126 -4.86 5.99 -19.49
N GLY A 127 -5.19 4.77 -19.03
CA GLY A 127 -5.94 3.78 -19.81
C GLY A 127 -7.46 4.02 -19.81
N GLU A 128 -7.93 5.16 -19.28
CA GLU A 128 -9.36 5.55 -19.22
C GLU A 128 -10.27 4.46 -18.65
N MET A 129 -9.75 3.70 -17.64
CA MET A 129 -10.52 2.68 -16.97
C MET A 129 -11.82 3.26 -16.38
N ASP A 130 -12.89 2.48 -16.36
CA ASP A 130 -14.15 2.92 -15.74
C ASP A 130 -13.94 3.39 -14.30
N LYS A 131 -14.34 4.63 -14.01
CA LYS A 131 -14.12 5.31 -12.73
C LYS A 131 -14.77 4.59 -11.56
N ARG A 132 -15.98 4.02 -11.78
CA ARG A 132 -16.72 3.31 -10.72
C ARG A 132 -16.04 2.01 -10.39
N ALA A 133 -15.63 1.25 -11.42
CA ALA A 133 -14.87 0.01 -11.24
C ALA A 133 -13.55 0.25 -10.50
N PHE A 134 -12.82 1.33 -10.85
CA PHE A 134 -11.59 1.75 -10.18
C PHE A 134 -11.82 2.07 -8.69
N LEU A 135 -12.83 2.91 -8.39
CA LEU A 135 -13.14 3.32 -7.01
C LEU A 135 -13.62 2.13 -6.16
N ILE A 136 -14.48 1.26 -6.71
CA ILE A 136 -14.97 0.08 -6.01
C ILE A 136 -13.81 -0.88 -5.70
N ALA A 137 -12.97 -1.20 -6.69
CA ALA A 137 -11.81 -2.06 -6.49
C ALA A 137 -10.82 -1.48 -5.48
N GLY A 138 -10.58 -0.16 -5.54
CA GLY A 138 -9.75 0.56 -4.58
C GLY A 138 -10.31 0.52 -3.16
N LEU A 139 -11.62 0.76 -3.02
CA LEU A 139 -12.30 0.73 -1.72
C LEU A 139 -12.22 -0.66 -1.07
N PHE A 140 -12.52 -1.73 -1.82
CA PHE A 140 -12.42 -3.08 -1.29
C PHE A 140 -10.98 -3.49 -1.02
N GLY A 141 -10.03 -3.18 -1.91
CA GLY A 141 -8.62 -3.54 -1.73
C GLY A 141 -7.98 -2.82 -0.54
N ARG A 142 -8.14 -1.50 -0.44
CA ARG A 142 -7.65 -0.72 0.71
C ARG A 142 -8.41 -1.03 1.98
N GLY A 143 -9.74 -1.19 1.89
CA GLY A 143 -10.56 -1.59 3.02
C GLY A 143 -10.16 -2.95 3.59
N LEU A 144 -9.90 -3.94 2.73
CA LEU A 144 -9.41 -5.24 3.17
C LEU A 144 -8.02 -5.13 3.83
N ARG A 145 -7.09 -4.38 3.23
CA ARG A 145 -5.74 -4.17 3.77
C ARG A 145 -5.81 -3.53 5.16
N PHE A 146 -6.35 -2.32 5.26
CA PHE A 146 -6.41 -1.59 6.52
C PHE A 146 -7.33 -2.25 7.55
N GLY A 147 -8.39 -2.93 7.08
CA GLY A 147 -9.28 -3.73 7.93
C GLY A 147 -8.58 -4.94 8.55
N LEU A 148 -7.72 -5.64 7.80
CA LEU A 148 -6.89 -6.71 8.35
C LEU A 148 -5.89 -6.19 9.38
N GLU A 149 -5.27 -5.04 9.14
CA GLU A 149 -4.38 -4.40 10.12
C GLU A 149 -5.13 -4.05 11.41
N ALA A 150 -6.31 -3.42 11.31
CA ALA A 150 -7.16 -3.11 12.45
C ALA A 150 -7.60 -4.37 13.20
N LEU A 151 -7.97 -5.43 12.48
CA LEU A 151 -8.38 -6.71 13.05
C LEU A 151 -7.21 -7.38 13.79
N LEU A 152 -6.03 -7.43 13.16
CA LEU A 152 -4.84 -8.04 13.74
C LEU A 152 -4.39 -7.29 15.00
N ILE A 153 -4.36 -5.95 14.97
CA ILE A 153 -4.03 -5.14 16.16
C ILE A 153 -5.10 -5.32 17.23
N GLY A 154 -6.39 -5.32 16.87
CA GLY A 154 -7.48 -5.51 17.83
C GLY A 154 -7.48 -6.88 18.52
N ILE A 155 -7.02 -7.95 17.85
CA ILE A 155 -6.96 -9.29 18.42
C ILE A 155 -5.63 -9.54 19.16
N TYR A 156 -4.53 -9.12 18.58
CA TYR A 156 -3.19 -9.51 19.02
C TYR A 156 -2.36 -8.35 19.59
N GLY A 157 -2.87 -7.11 19.59
CA GLY A 157 -2.10 -5.89 19.83
C GLY A 157 -1.17 -5.97 21.06
N LYS A 158 -1.69 -6.38 22.22
CA LYS A 158 -0.86 -6.55 23.44
C LYS A 158 0.09 -7.74 23.33
N THR A 159 -0.42 -8.87 22.85
CA THR A 159 0.36 -10.11 22.69
C THR A 159 1.36 -10.02 21.54
N ALA A 160 1.06 -9.22 20.52
CA ALA A 160 1.95 -9.05 19.36
C ALA A 160 3.23 -8.32 19.75
N LEU A 161 3.16 -7.28 20.60
CA LEU A 161 4.37 -6.57 21.08
C LEU A 161 5.27 -7.48 21.90
N ASP A 162 4.70 -8.29 22.80
CA ASP A 162 5.48 -9.24 23.59
C ASP A 162 6.17 -10.28 22.71
N LYS A 163 5.44 -10.77 21.68
CA LYS A 163 6.01 -11.71 20.69
C LYS A 163 7.02 -11.05 19.75
N ILE A 164 6.80 -9.79 19.34
CA ILE A 164 7.78 -9.04 18.53
C ILE A 164 9.07 -8.84 19.33
N ASN A 165 9.00 -8.50 20.61
CA ASN A 165 10.18 -8.39 21.46
C ASN A 165 10.93 -9.73 21.55
N THR A 166 10.19 -10.83 21.83
CA THR A 166 10.77 -12.19 21.83
C THR A 166 11.37 -12.56 20.47
N PHE A 167 10.75 -12.10 19.37
CA PHE A 167 11.24 -12.29 18.01
C PHE A 167 12.53 -11.50 17.75
N LEU A 168 12.57 -10.23 18.17
CA LEU A 168 13.75 -9.35 18.01
C LEU A 168 14.93 -9.80 18.88
N ASP A 169 14.67 -10.53 19.96
CA ASP A 169 15.69 -11.15 20.79
C ASP A 169 16.24 -12.46 20.19
N ASN A 170 15.58 -12.99 19.13
CA ASN A 170 15.98 -14.24 18.48
C ASN A 170 16.67 -13.98 17.15
N GLU A 171 18.02 -13.88 17.19
CA GLU A 171 18.86 -13.60 16.01
C GLU A 171 18.65 -14.60 14.86
N ILE A 172 18.40 -15.87 15.17
CA ILE A 172 18.18 -16.93 14.18
C ILE A 172 16.86 -16.67 13.41
N LEU A 173 15.81 -16.28 14.13
CA LEU A 173 14.50 -16.04 13.55
C LEU A 173 14.52 -14.79 12.66
N ILE A 174 15.26 -13.75 13.05
CA ILE A 174 15.51 -12.55 12.23
C ILE A 174 16.25 -12.95 10.95
N ALA A 175 17.30 -13.75 11.05
CA ALA A 175 18.06 -14.20 9.90
C ALA A 175 17.19 -15.00 8.92
N VAL A 176 16.34 -15.91 9.42
CA VAL A 176 15.39 -16.68 8.59
C VAL A 176 14.41 -15.77 7.86
N VAL A 177 13.81 -14.80 8.56
CA VAL A 177 12.87 -13.84 7.94
C VAL A 177 13.57 -12.98 6.89
N MET A 178 14.80 -12.53 7.16
CA MET A 178 15.58 -11.77 6.16
C MET A 178 15.85 -12.62 4.91
N ILE A 179 16.26 -13.88 5.07
CA ILE A 179 16.51 -14.79 3.94
C ILE A 179 15.23 -15.00 3.12
N VAL A 180 14.09 -15.27 3.80
CA VAL A 180 12.79 -15.46 3.14
C VAL A 180 12.38 -14.19 2.40
N THR A 181 12.56 -13.02 3.01
CA THR A 181 12.24 -11.73 2.38
C THR A 181 13.10 -11.49 1.14
N ILE A 182 14.40 -11.74 1.23
CA ILE A 182 15.34 -11.65 0.09
C ILE A 182 14.93 -12.62 -1.02
N ALA A 183 14.57 -13.86 -0.69
CA ALA A 183 14.09 -14.84 -1.64
C ALA A 183 12.80 -14.38 -2.34
N ILE A 184 11.81 -13.87 -1.59
CA ILE A 184 10.57 -13.33 -2.16
C ILE A 184 10.87 -12.17 -3.10
N VAL A 185 11.72 -11.22 -2.70
CA VAL A 185 12.12 -10.09 -3.54
C VAL A 185 12.84 -10.56 -4.80
N TYR A 186 13.72 -11.54 -4.68
CA TYR A 186 14.44 -12.13 -5.81
C TYR A 186 13.49 -12.82 -6.80
N PHE A 187 12.55 -13.65 -6.31
CA PHE A 187 11.58 -14.32 -7.17
C PHE A 187 10.60 -13.32 -7.81
N ALA A 188 10.16 -12.30 -7.07
CA ALA A 188 9.33 -11.22 -7.60
C ALA A 188 10.07 -10.43 -8.70
N TRP A 189 11.36 -10.12 -8.49
CA TRP A 189 12.20 -9.48 -9.49
C TRP A 189 12.42 -10.36 -10.73
N GLN A 190 12.67 -11.64 -10.55
CA GLN A 190 12.83 -12.61 -11.65
C GLN A 190 11.53 -12.74 -12.46
N TRP A 191 10.39 -12.89 -11.77
CA TRP A 191 9.09 -12.90 -12.42
C TRP A 191 8.83 -11.62 -13.21
N TRP A 192 9.09 -10.46 -12.59
CA TRP A 192 8.98 -9.15 -13.24
C TRP A 192 9.92 -9.04 -14.47
N SER A 193 11.12 -9.56 -14.40
CA SER A 193 12.07 -9.53 -15.52
C SER A 193 11.63 -10.42 -16.69
N ASN A 194 10.98 -11.53 -16.41
CA ASN A 194 10.52 -12.49 -17.42
C ASN A 194 9.25 -12.02 -18.15
N LEU A 195 8.38 -11.24 -17.51
CA LEU A 195 7.19 -10.63 -18.14
C LEU A 195 7.53 -9.77 -19.38
N GLY A 196 8.78 -9.34 -19.53
CA GLY A 196 9.21 -8.58 -20.70
C GLY A 196 9.83 -9.38 -21.83
N LYS A 197 10.08 -10.67 -21.61
CA LYS A 197 10.70 -11.54 -22.64
C LYS A 197 9.68 -12.23 -23.54
N GLU A 198 8.47 -12.48 -23.03
CA GLU A 198 7.40 -13.12 -23.81
C GLU A 198 6.90 -12.29 -25.00
N LYS A 199 7.03 -10.96 -24.99
CA LYS A 199 6.60 -10.11 -26.11
C LYS A 199 7.58 -10.10 -27.29
N GLN A 200 8.85 -10.44 -27.11
CA GLN A 200 9.83 -10.47 -28.20
C GLN A 200 9.70 -11.72 -29.10
N VAL A 201 9.14 -12.81 -28.56
CA VAL A 201 8.97 -14.08 -29.31
C VAL A 201 7.73 -14.06 -30.23
N ILE A 202 6.80 -13.14 -30.03
CA ILE A 202 5.55 -13.04 -30.84
C ILE A 202 5.69 -11.99 -31.95
N SER A 203 6.78 -11.19 -31.98
CA SER A 203 7.02 -10.15 -32.99
C SER A 203 8.04 -10.56 -34.08
N ASP A 204 8.65 -11.72 -33.99
CA ASP A 204 9.50 -12.36 -34.98
C ASP A 204 8.73 -13.54 -35.61
#